data_0aa92b578783ea207be55a02f94f78ed
#
_entry.id   0aa92b578783ea207be55a02f94f78ed
#
_cell.length_a   1.000
_cell.length_b   1.000
_cell.length_c   1.000
_cell.angle_alpha   90.00
_cell.angle_beta   90.00
_cell.angle_gamma   90.00
#
_symmetry.space_group_name_H-M   'P 1'
#
loop_
_entity.id
_entity.type
_entity.pdbx_description
1 polymer ?
#
loop_
_entity_poly.entity_id
_entity_poly.type
_entity_poly.pdbx_seq_one_letter_code
_entity_poly.pdbx_strand_id
1 'polypeptide(L)'
;YGLVGSEMCIRDRLTTADKLTDKYDFICANILHNVLAEIMGDLKNIMKDNAKMSLSGILDEKKTVVLEAIEREGLKIIDTISQDQWISFVVQK
;
A
#
# COMPACT_ATOMS: atom_id res chain seq x y z
N TYR A 1 -8.60 12.84 1.51
CA TYR A 1 -7.50 13.51 0.82
C TYR A 1 -8.02 14.33 -0.35
N GLY A 2 -7.48 15.51 -0.51
CA GLY A 2 -7.68 16.28 -1.73
C GLY A 2 -6.61 15.85 -2.72
N LEU A 3 -6.92 14.89 -3.55
CA LEU A 3 -5.94 14.32 -4.46
C LEU A 3 -5.79 15.17 -5.71
N VAL A 4 -4.56 15.53 -6.00
CA VAL A 4 -4.19 16.21 -7.23
C VAL A 4 -3.17 15.31 -7.92
N GLY A 5 -3.46 14.92 -9.15
CA GLY A 5 -2.59 14.04 -9.90
C GLY A 5 -3.18 12.66 -10.08
N SER A 6 -2.34 11.69 -10.39
CA SER A 6 -2.77 10.32 -10.68
C SER A 6 -3.00 9.53 -9.41
N GLU A 7 -4.12 8.84 -9.34
CA GLU A 7 -4.42 7.95 -8.22
C GLU A 7 -4.93 6.61 -8.72
N MET A 8 -4.77 5.58 -7.89
CA MET A 8 -5.24 4.24 -8.19
C MET A 8 -5.74 3.60 -6.90
N CYS A 9 -6.92 2.98 -6.95
CA CYS A 9 -7.47 2.22 -5.83
C CYS A 9 -7.55 0.74 -6.19
N ILE A 10 -7.03 -0.09 -5.29
CA ILE A 10 -6.97 -1.53 -5.44
C ILE A 10 -7.70 -2.15 -4.25
N ARG A 11 -8.73 -2.94 -4.51
CA ARG A 11 -9.57 -3.50 -3.45
C ARG A 11 -9.50 -5.00 -3.36
N ASP A 12 -8.87 -5.64 -4.29
CA ASP A 12 -8.92 -7.07 -4.41
C ASP A 12 -7.52 -7.59 -4.69
N ARG A 13 -7.39 -8.35 -5.71
CA ARG A 13 -6.11 -8.90 -6.11
C ARG A 13 -5.56 -8.09 -7.26
N LEU A 14 -4.30 -7.72 -7.17
CA LEU A 14 -3.64 -6.99 -8.23
C LEU A 14 -3.03 -7.97 -9.23
N THR A 15 -3.86 -8.43 -10.16
CA THR A 15 -3.41 -9.41 -11.15
C THR A 15 -2.57 -8.82 -12.26
N THR A 16 -2.55 -7.50 -12.37
CA THR A 16 -1.90 -6.79 -13.47
C THR A 16 -0.91 -5.72 -13.03
N ALA A 17 -0.54 -5.68 -11.75
CA ALA A 17 0.40 -4.68 -11.24
C ALA A 17 1.73 -4.73 -11.98
N ASP A 18 2.21 -5.91 -12.23
CA ASP A 18 3.46 -6.14 -12.93
C ASP A 18 3.39 -5.71 -14.40
N LYS A 19 2.20 -5.53 -14.92
CA LYS A 19 1.97 -5.12 -16.31
C LYS A 19 1.63 -3.65 -16.45
N LEU A 20 1.44 -2.94 -15.32
CA LEU A 20 1.14 -1.52 -15.36
C LEU A 20 2.41 -0.74 -15.65
N THR A 21 2.33 0.11 -16.64
CA THR A 21 3.46 0.97 -17.01
C THR A 21 3.31 2.39 -16.46
N ASP A 22 2.08 2.76 -16.10
CA ASP A 22 1.82 4.07 -15.53
C ASP A 22 2.23 4.12 -14.07
N LYS A 23 2.61 5.30 -13.62
CA LYS A 23 2.93 5.54 -12.22
C LYS A 23 1.94 6.53 -11.63
N TYR A 24 1.75 6.42 -10.32
CA TYR A 24 0.70 7.15 -9.61
C TYR A 24 1.28 7.97 -8.47
N ASP A 25 0.63 9.10 -8.19
CA ASP A 25 0.96 9.95 -7.05
C ASP A 25 0.38 9.42 -5.75
N PHE A 26 -0.73 8.69 -5.84
CA PHE A 26 -1.37 8.10 -4.69
C PHE A 26 -1.97 6.74 -5.06
N ILE A 27 -1.73 5.76 -4.19
CA ILE A 27 -2.32 4.42 -4.32
C ILE A 27 -3.10 4.12 -3.06
N CYS A 28 -4.30 3.59 -3.24
CA CYS A 28 -5.16 3.15 -2.15
C CYS A 28 -5.31 1.64 -2.29
N ALA A 29 -4.79 0.88 -1.35
CA ALA A 29 -4.85 -0.58 -1.40
C ALA A 29 -5.61 -1.11 -0.19
N ASN A 30 -6.76 -1.72 -0.44
CA ASN A 30 -7.58 -2.38 0.58
C ASN A 30 -7.58 -3.87 0.27
N ILE A 31 -6.55 -4.57 0.74
CA ILE A 31 -6.23 -5.94 0.35
C ILE A 31 -5.83 -6.73 1.59
N LEU A 32 -6.11 -8.02 1.61
CA LEU A 32 -5.71 -8.90 2.71
C LEU A 32 -4.19 -8.83 2.94
N HIS A 33 -3.78 -8.95 4.20
CA HIS A 33 -2.39 -8.77 4.62
C HIS A 33 -1.40 -9.66 3.85
N ASN A 34 -1.75 -10.91 3.61
CA ASN A 34 -0.86 -11.84 2.91
C ASN A 34 -0.67 -11.48 1.44
N VAL A 35 -1.74 -11.08 0.76
CA VAL A 35 -1.68 -10.64 -0.63
C VAL A 35 -0.92 -9.32 -0.71
N LEU A 36 -1.19 -8.41 0.22
CA LEU A 36 -0.54 -7.11 0.27
C LEU A 36 0.98 -7.26 0.43
N ALA A 37 1.43 -8.16 1.31
CA ALA A 37 2.85 -8.41 1.49
C ALA A 37 3.48 -9.00 0.22
N GLU A 38 2.76 -9.84 -0.49
CA GLU A 38 3.24 -10.46 -1.71
C GLU A 38 3.43 -9.46 -2.85
N ILE A 39 2.49 -8.53 -2.99
CA ILE A 39 2.51 -7.58 -4.11
C ILE A 39 3.16 -6.23 -3.76
N MET A 40 3.73 -6.09 -2.57
CA MET A 40 4.27 -4.80 -2.12
C MET A 40 5.32 -4.24 -3.07
N GLY A 41 6.20 -5.08 -3.60
CA GLY A 41 7.20 -4.64 -4.56
C GLY A 41 6.60 -4.11 -5.84
N ASP A 42 5.54 -4.76 -6.33
CA ASP A 42 4.85 -4.33 -7.54
C ASP A 42 4.14 -3.00 -7.30
N LEU A 43 3.55 -2.83 -6.11
CA LEU A 43 2.92 -1.57 -5.74
C LEU A 43 3.93 -0.44 -5.69
N LYS A 44 5.10 -0.70 -5.11
CA LYS A 44 6.17 0.30 -5.06
C LYS A 44 6.58 0.73 -6.47
N ASN A 45 6.65 -0.22 -7.39
CA ASN A 45 7.09 0.05 -8.75
C ASN A 45 6.15 0.98 -9.53
N ILE A 46 4.88 1.04 -9.16
CA ILE A 46 3.94 1.95 -9.80
C ILE A 46 3.74 3.25 -9.02
N MET A 47 4.56 3.50 -8.02
CA MET A 47 4.56 4.76 -7.27
C MET A 47 5.58 5.72 -7.90
N LYS A 48 5.16 6.96 -8.10
CA LYS A 48 6.08 8.04 -8.46
C LYS A 48 6.97 8.37 -7.28
N ASP A 49 8.06 9.07 -7.51
CA ASP A 49 8.89 9.56 -6.42
C ASP A 49 8.06 10.44 -5.50
N ASN A 50 8.19 10.23 -4.20
CA ASN A 50 7.43 10.92 -3.16
C ASN A 50 5.93 10.57 -3.16
N ALA A 51 5.51 9.59 -3.93
CA ALA A 51 4.13 9.11 -3.92
C ALA A 51 3.78 8.50 -2.56
N LYS A 52 2.51 8.53 -2.24
CA LYS A 52 1.99 7.95 -1.01
C LYS A 52 1.06 6.79 -1.32
N MET A 53 0.98 5.86 -0.38
CA MET A 53 0.11 4.72 -0.53
C MET A 53 -0.58 4.42 0.80
N SER A 54 -1.90 4.27 0.74
CA SER A 54 -2.71 3.88 1.89
C SER A 54 -2.93 2.38 1.83
N LEU A 55 -2.56 1.69 2.91
CA LEU A 55 -2.71 0.24 3.04
C LEU A 55 -3.76 -0.04 4.11
N SER A 56 -4.86 -0.67 3.75
CA SER A 56 -5.95 -0.96 4.68
C SER A 56 -6.46 -2.39 4.49
N GLY A 57 -7.41 -2.79 5.34
CA GLY A 57 -7.89 -4.17 5.34
C GLY A 57 -6.97 -5.12 6.09
N ILE A 58 -6.15 -4.59 6.99
CA ILE A 58 -5.15 -5.34 7.75
C ILE A 58 -5.66 -5.61 9.15
N LEU A 59 -5.69 -6.88 9.57
CA LEU A 59 -5.97 -7.22 10.95
C LEU A 59 -4.75 -6.85 11.80
N ASP A 60 -4.98 -6.24 12.96
CA ASP A 60 -3.90 -5.82 13.84
C ASP A 60 -2.98 -6.97 14.21
N GLU A 61 -3.54 -8.15 14.44
CA GLU A 61 -2.75 -9.36 14.77
C GLU A 61 -1.83 -9.80 13.62
N LYS A 62 -2.08 -9.34 12.41
CA LYS A 62 -1.31 -9.69 11.21
C LYS A 62 -0.48 -8.54 10.67
N LYS A 63 -0.41 -7.43 11.39
CA LYS A 63 0.31 -6.25 10.91
C LYS A 63 1.80 -6.48 10.68
N THR A 64 2.40 -7.41 11.42
CA THR A 64 3.83 -7.70 11.30
C THR A 64 4.21 -8.13 9.89
N VAL A 65 3.35 -8.92 9.25
CA VAL A 65 3.56 -9.37 7.87
C VAL A 65 3.69 -8.18 6.92
N VAL A 66 2.80 -7.20 7.11
CA VAL A 66 2.79 -5.99 6.27
C VAL A 66 3.96 -5.09 6.62
N LEU A 67 4.28 -4.93 7.90
CA LEU A 67 5.41 -4.10 8.35
C LEU A 67 6.72 -4.62 7.77
N GLU A 68 6.92 -5.93 7.77
CA GLU A 68 8.11 -6.54 7.19
C GLU A 68 8.20 -6.26 5.69
N ALA A 69 7.07 -6.32 4.98
CA ALA A 69 7.04 -6.03 3.54
C ALA A 69 7.36 -4.56 3.27
N ILE A 70 6.83 -3.65 4.08
CA ILE A 70 7.09 -2.22 3.96
C ILE A 70 8.59 -1.96 4.14
N GLU A 71 9.18 -2.55 5.16
CA GLU A 71 10.61 -2.40 5.44
C GLU A 71 11.47 -3.00 4.33
N ARG A 72 11.10 -4.20 3.87
CA ARG A 72 11.81 -4.88 2.79
C ARG A 72 11.89 -4.02 1.53
N GLU A 73 10.82 -3.31 1.22
CA GLU A 73 10.77 -2.46 0.02
C GLU A 73 11.31 -1.05 0.26
N GLY A 74 11.75 -0.75 1.46
CA GLY A 74 12.32 0.56 1.76
C GLY A 74 11.31 1.70 1.78
N LEU A 75 10.04 1.39 1.98
CA LEU A 75 8.99 2.39 2.08
C LEU A 75 8.97 2.99 3.49
N LYS A 76 8.56 4.24 3.58
CA LYS A 76 8.53 4.96 4.85
C LYS A 76 7.10 5.09 5.35
N ILE A 77 6.85 4.68 6.59
CA ILE A 77 5.53 4.84 7.20
C ILE A 77 5.41 6.28 7.69
N ILE A 78 4.38 6.98 7.23
CA ILE A 78 4.12 8.36 7.62
C ILE A 78 2.88 8.51 8.48
N ASP A 79 2.02 7.51 8.53
CA ASP A 79 0.85 7.54 9.40
C ASP A 79 0.39 6.12 9.69
N THR A 80 -0.21 5.92 10.86
CA THR A 80 -0.78 4.65 11.29
C THR A 80 -2.11 4.93 11.97
N ILE A 81 -3.15 4.24 11.53
CA ILE A 81 -4.49 4.40 12.07
C ILE A 81 -4.98 3.04 12.54
N SER A 82 -5.37 2.96 13.82
CA SER A 82 -5.93 1.74 14.40
C SER A 82 -7.38 1.99 14.77
N GLN A 83 -8.24 1.05 14.42
CA GLN A 83 -9.65 1.11 14.78
C GLN A 83 -10.15 -0.31 15.04
N ASP A 84 -10.53 -0.59 16.29
CA ASP A 84 -10.93 -1.90 16.72
C ASP A 84 -9.82 -2.92 16.44
N GLN A 85 -10.11 -3.93 15.63
CA GLN A 85 -9.14 -4.96 15.28
C GLN A 85 -8.43 -4.68 13.95
N TRP A 86 -8.70 -3.53 13.34
CA TRP A 86 -8.16 -3.16 12.03
C TRP A 86 -7.10 -2.10 12.15
N ILE A 87 -6.11 -2.17 11.29
CA ILE A 87 -5.04 -1.18 11.23
C ILE A 87 -4.80 -0.78 9.78
N SER A 88 -4.44 0.48 9.59
CA SER A 88 -4.11 1.03 8.28
C SER A 88 -2.78 1.78 8.38
N PHE A 89 -2.00 1.71 7.33
CA PHE A 89 -0.76 2.45 7.22
C PHE A 89 -0.80 3.37 6.01
N VAL A 90 -0.19 4.53 6.14
CA VAL A 90 0.12 5.36 4.99
C VAL A 90 1.62 5.36 4.85
N VAL A 91 2.10 4.96 3.67
CA VAL A 91 3.52 4.87 3.40
C VAL A 91 3.89 5.80 2.26
N GLN A 92 5.17 6.16 2.18
CA GLN A 92 5.71 7.04 1.16
C GLN A 92 6.95 6.40 0.54
N LYS A 93 7.06 6.57 -0.77
CA LYS A 93 8.22 6.10 -1.49
C LYS A 93 9.43 7.00 -1.26
#